data_13bf3491e2311e7e57c35c9023ff3bba
#
_entry.id   13bf3491e2311e7e57c35c9023ff3bba
#
_cell.length_a   1.000
_cell.length_b   1.000
_cell.length_c   1.000
_cell.angle_alpha   90.00
_cell.angle_beta   90.00
_cell.angle_gamma   90.00
#
_symmetry.space_group_name_H-M   'P 1'
#
loop_
_entity.id
_entity.type
_entity.pdbx_description
1 polymer ?
#
loop_
_entity_poly.entity_id
_entity_poly.type
_entity_poly.pdbx_seq_one_letter_code
_entity_poly.pdbx_strand_id
1 'polypeptide(L)'
;MKIRSMEEKISYRLFLMGFLGLLFTAALCIFVFHKAFTAQAWTGLELEAELVSDGYDLVDQPEALSAFVTDDLRITLISQDGNVLFESATDQPMENHLTRPEIRQAMESGVGKDIRDSQTMGYETYYYAVRLPSGEILRAAQDAETIWSIYDSSIPAIILSCVALMMAAAILSGLLTKALVQPVLNMTEDLDHIQENVPYKELIPFAESIHSDRILRENNEKMRQEFTANVSHELKTPLTSISGYAELIETGIAKPE
;
A
#
# COMPACT_ATOMS: atom_id res chain seq x y z
N MET A 1 -2.33 10.83 -29.24
CA MET A 1 -2.07 10.72 -27.79
C MET A 1 -3.22 11.38 -27.07
N LYS A 2 -4.10 10.60 -26.40
CA LYS A 2 -5.29 11.16 -25.71
C LYS A 2 -4.80 11.94 -24.49
N ILE A 3 -4.98 13.25 -24.47
CA ILE A 3 -4.61 14.09 -23.32
C ILE A 3 -5.59 13.73 -22.21
N ARG A 4 -5.11 13.06 -21.15
CA ARG A 4 -5.91 12.78 -19.95
C ARG A 4 -6.22 14.09 -19.23
N SER A 5 -7.44 14.22 -18.73
CA SER A 5 -7.84 15.40 -17.96
C SER A 5 -6.98 15.54 -16.68
N MET A 6 -6.91 16.74 -16.14
CA MET A 6 -6.19 17.02 -14.88
C MET A 6 -6.78 16.16 -13.75
N GLU A 7 -8.10 16.02 -13.71
CA GLU A 7 -8.81 15.17 -12.75
C GLU A 7 -8.36 13.71 -12.83
N GLU A 8 -8.32 13.12 -14.04
CA GLU A 8 -7.87 11.73 -14.23
C GLU A 8 -6.44 11.52 -13.76
N LYS A 9 -5.55 12.49 -13.99
CA LYS A 9 -4.14 12.40 -13.57
C LYS A 9 -3.99 12.48 -12.05
N ILE A 10 -4.72 13.39 -11.40
CA ILE A 10 -4.67 13.55 -9.94
C ILE A 10 -5.29 12.34 -9.26
N SER A 11 -6.48 11.90 -9.70
CA SER A 11 -7.15 10.73 -9.17
C SER A 11 -6.29 9.48 -9.29
N TYR A 12 -5.67 9.25 -10.46
CA TYR A 12 -4.77 8.13 -10.67
C TYR A 12 -3.54 8.16 -9.74
N ARG A 13 -2.92 9.34 -9.55
CA ARG A 13 -1.76 9.47 -8.65
C ARG A 13 -2.12 9.23 -7.19
N LEU A 14 -3.26 9.76 -6.73
CA LEU A 14 -3.76 9.53 -5.38
C LEU A 14 -4.11 8.06 -5.15
N PHE A 15 -4.78 7.43 -6.11
CA PHE A 15 -5.06 5.99 -6.06
C PHE A 15 -3.76 5.17 -6.04
N LEU A 16 -2.79 5.50 -6.88
CA LEU A 16 -1.50 4.80 -6.93
C LEU A 16 -0.73 4.93 -5.61
N MET A 17 -0.73 6.11 -4.98
CA MET A 17 -0.14 6.30 -3.65
C MET A 17 -0.81 5.43 -2.59
N GLY A 18 -2.15 5.41 -2.57
CA GLY A 18 -2.91 4.54 -1.66
C GLY A 18 -2.64 3.06 -1.89
N PHE A 19 -2.58 2.63 -3.15
CA PHE A 19 -2.26 1.26 -3.53
C PHE A 19 -0.84 0.84 -3.10
N LEU A 20 0.16 1.68 -3.36
CA LEU A 20 1.54 1.41 -2.93
C LEU A 20 1.67 1.37 -1.39
N GLY A 21 0.97 2.27 -0.69
CA GLY A 21 0.89 2.25 0.77
C GLY A 21 0.28 0.96 1.30
N LEU A 22 -0.80 0.49 0.68
CA LEU A 22 -1.45 -0.78 1.04
C LEU A 22 -0.51 -1.98 0.82
N LEU A 23 0.17 -2.03 -0.34
CA LEU A 23 1.14 -3.09 -0.64
C LEU A 23 2.30 -3.11 0.36
N PHE A 24 2.83 -1.93 0.69
CA PHE A 24 3.90 -1.81 1.68
C PHE A 24 3.45 -2.30 3.06
N THR A 25 2.26 -1.87 3.50
CA THR A 25 1.68 -2.30 4.78
C THR A 25 1.43 -3.81 4.80
N ALA A 26 0.88 -4.37 3.73
CA ALA A 26 0.66 -5.82 3.62
C ALA A 26 1.97 -6.61 3.70
N ALA A 27 3.01 -6.18 2.98
CA ALA A 27 4.32 -6.81 3.03
C ALA A 27 4.95 -6.73 4.43
N LEU A 28 4.83 -5.56 5.09
CA LEU A 28 5.31 -5.37 6.45
C LEU A 28 4.56 -6.28 7.44
N CYS A 29 3.24 -6.37 7.32
CA CYS A 29 2.42 -7.26 8.16
C CYS A 29 2.83 -8.72 7.97
N ILE A 30 2.98 -9.20 6.74
CA ILE A 30 3.42 -10.57 6.47
C ILE A 30 4.78 -10.83 7.14
N PHE A 31 5.73 -9.92 6.99
CA PHE A 31 7.05 -10.04 7.60
C PHE A 31 6.99 -10.09 9.13
N VAL A 32 6.24 -9.18 9.75
CA VAL A 32 6.09 -9.12 11.22
C VAL A 32 5.38 -10.37 11.75
N PHE A 33 4.28 -10.78 11.09
CA PHE A 33 3.55 -11.97 11.48
C PHE A 33 4.40 -13.22 11.35
N HIS A 34 5.11 -13.40 10.24
CA HIS A 34 6.00 -14.55 10.06
C HIS A 34 7.02 -14.62 11.21
N LYS A 35 7.68 -13.51 11.53
CA LYS A 35 8.65 -13.47 12.63
C LYS A 35 8.01 -13.76 14.00
N ALA A 36 6.84 -13.20 14.27
CA ALA A 36 6.12 -13.40 15.51
C ALA A 36 5.67 -14.86 15.68
N PHE A 37 5.17 -15.49 14.61
CA PHE A 37 4.74 -16.88 14.63
C PHE A 37 5.90 -17.85 14.81
N THR A 38 7.01 -17.66 14.11
CA THR A 38 8.21 -18.47 14.30
C THR A 38 8.70 -18.41 15.75
N ALA A 39 8.70 -17.20 16.33
CA ALA A 39 9.06 -17.02 17.73
C ALA A 39 8.07 -17.73 18.67
N GLN A 40 6.78 -17.62 18.40
CA GLN A 40 5.73 -18.29 19.20
C GLN A 40 5.84 -19.83 19.12
N ALA A 41 6.09 -20.38 17.93
CA ALA A 41 6.29 -21.82 17.73
C ALA A 41 7.45 -22.33 18.57
N TRP A 42 8.59 -21.64 18.55
CA TRP A 42 9.74 -21.99 19.38
C TRP A 42 9.43 -21.94 20.87
N THR A 43 8.77 -20.86 21.34
CA THR A 43 8.44 -20.71 22.76
C THR A 43 7.44 -21.77 23.22
N GLY A 44 6.47 -22.11 22.38
CA GLY A 44 5.51 -23.19 22.65
C GLY A 44 6.20 -24.54 22.77
N LEU A 45 7.00 -24.90 21.74
CA LEU A 45 7.70 -26.19 21.72
C LEU A 45 8.73 -26.33 22.86
N GLU A 46 9.42 -25.23 23.22
CA GLU A 46 10.33 -25.17 24.37
C GLU A 46 9.60 -25.48 25.67
N LEU A 47 8.46 -24.81 25.93
CA LEU A 47 7.65 -25.00 27.12
C LEU A 47 7.10 -26.43 27.19
N GLU A 48 6.59 -26.97 26.10
CA GLU A 48 6.09 -28.34 26.03
C GLU A 48 7.21 -29.36 26.28
N ALA A 49 8.40 -29.19 25.68
CA ALA A 49 9.54 -30.04 25.91
C ALA A 49 10.02 -30.02 27.36
N GLU A 50 10.06 -28.83 28.00
CA GLU A 50 10.41 -28.70 29.41
C GLU A 50 9.39 -29.39 30.33
N LEU A 51 8.09 -29.21 30.08
CA LEU A 51 7.03 -29.86 30.85
C LEU A 51 7.10 -31.37 30.74
N VAL A 52 7.38 -31.92 29.55
CA VAL A 52 7.53 -33.34 29.32
C VAL A 52 8.81 -33.86 30.00
N SER A 53 9.92 -33.10 29.94
CA SER A 53 11.18 -33.42 30.63
C SER A 53 10.98 -33.53 32.14
N ASP A 54 10.35 -32.53 32.75
CA ASP A 54 10.07 -32.50 34.20
C ASP A 54 9.13 -33.66 34.60
N GLY A 55 8.12 -33.94 33.77
CA GLY A 55 7.21 -35.05 33.98
C GLY A 55 7.87 -36.41 33.89
N TYR A 56 8.80 -36.60 32.95
CA TYR A 56 9.55 -37.81 32.76
C TYR A 56 10.53 -38.09 33.92
N ASP A 57 11.22 -37.06 34.41
CA ASP A 57 12.14 -37.16 35.55
C ASP A 57 11.45 -37.67 36.83
N LEU A 58 10.13 -37.46 36.96
CA LEU A 58 9.35 -37.96 38.08
C LEU A 58 9.00 -39.44 37.98
N VAL A 59 8.89 -39.98 36.78
CA VAL A 59 8.37 -41.35 36.52
C VAL A 59 9.46 -42.29 36.05
N ASP A 60 10.44 -41.81 35.33
CA ASP A 60 11.60 -42.55 34.77
C ASP A 60 11.21 -43.85 34.04
N GLN A 61 10.13 -43.81 33.26
CA GLN A 61 9.63 -44.90 32.43
C GLN A 61 9.30 -44.38 31.02
N PRO A 62 9.96 -44.88 29.97
CA PRO A 62 9.73 -44.42 28.60
C PRO A 62 8.27 -44.49 28.14
N GLU A 63 7.52 -45.50 28.57
CA GLU A 63 6.12 -45.71 28.24
C GLU A 63 5.20 -44.59 28.77
N ALA A 64 5.61 -43.95 29.89
CA ALA A 64 4.86 -42.83 30.48
C ALA A 64 4.82 -41.60 29.59
N LEU A 65 5.77 -41.44 28.64
CA LEU A 65 5.80 -40.36 27.67
C LEU A 65 4.57 -40.37 26.75
N SER A 66 3.92 -41.52 26.57
CA SER A 66 2.68 -41.64 25.81
C SER A 66 1.55 -40.75 26.36
N ALA A 67 1.56 -40.43 27.64
CA ALA A 67 0.57 -39.59 28.28
C ALA A 67 0.70 -38.10 27.90
N PHE A 68 1.84 -37.67 27.41
CA PHE A 68 2.14 -36.30 27.01
C PHE A 68 2.01 -36.07 25.49
N VAL A 69 1.77 -37.12 24.72
CA VAL A 69 1.61 -37.06 23.28
C VAL A 69 0.27 -36.42 22.95
N THR A 70 0.29 -35.44 22.05
CA THR A 70 -0.90 -34.81 21.45
C THR A 70 -0.84 -34.95 19.93
N ASP A 71 -1.91 -34.63 19.23
CA ASP A 71 -1.95 -34.70 17.76
C ASP A 71 -0.88 -33.81 17.09
N ASP A 72 -0.47 -32.72 17.78
CA ASP A 72 0.46 -31.72 17.27
C ASP A 72 1.89 -31.89 17.81
N LEU A 73 2.09 -32.67 18.89
CA LEU A 73 3.37 -32.83 19.55
C LEU A 73 3.89 -34.28 19.42
N ARG A 74 5.02 -34.41 18.74
CA ARG A 74 5.75 -35.65 18.63
C ARG A 74 6.90 -35.69 19.64
N ILE A 75 6.99 -36.76 20.40
CA ILE A 75 8.01 -36.95 21.43
C ILE A 75 8.88 -38.14 21.08
N THR A 76 10.21 -37.95 21.17
CA THR A 76 11.22 -39.02 20.98
C THR A 76 12.17 -39.03 22.17
N LEU A 77 12.38 -40.14 22.80
CA LEU A 77 13.43 -40.32 23.81
C LEU A 77 14.62 -41.03 23.16
N ILE A 78 15.82 -40.52 23.35
CA ILE A 78 17.04 -40.96 22.68
C ILE A 78 18.12 -41.22 23.72
N SER A 79 18.76 -42.38 23.66
CA SER A 79 19.88 -42.73 24.53
C SER A 79 21.11 -41.86 24.25
N GLN A 80 22.10 -41.90 25.17
CA GLN A 80 23.40 -41.23 24.98
C GLN A 80 24.15 -41.69 23.71
N ASP A 81 23.91 -42.92 23.27
CA ASP A 81 24.49 -43.50 22.06
C ASP A 81 23.70 -43.19 20.79
N GLY A 82 22.62 -42.39 20.89
CA GLY A 82 21.79 -41.96 19.79
C GLY A 82 20.71 -42.94 19.35
N ASN A 83 20.51 -44.05 20.09
CA ASN A 83 19.45 -45.02 19.82
C ASN A 83 18.11 -44.48 20.33
N VAL A 84 17.05 -44.67 19.56
CA VAL A 84 15.69 -44.30 19.95
C VAL A 84 15.16 -45.31 20.96
N LEU A 85 14.79 -44.82 22.15
CA LEU A 85 14.20 -45.60 23.24
C LEU A 85 12.68 -45.55 23.21
N PHE A 86 12.12 -44.41 22.82
CA PHE A 86 10.69 -44.18 22.65
C PHE A 86 10.44 -43.24 21.47
N GLU A 87 9.39 -43.49 20.72
CA GLU A 87 8.90 -42.63 19.63
C GLU A 87 7.37 -42.65 19.60
N SER A 88 6.76 -41.45 19.62
CA SER A 88 5.31 -41.34 19.66
C SER A 88 4.63 -41.53 18.31
N ALA A 89 5.35 -41.31 17.20
CA ALA A 89 4.76 -41.32 15.86
C ALA A 89 4.77 -42.66 15.18
N THR A 90 5.63 -43.60 15.60
CA THR A 90 5.75 -44.92 14.94
C THR A 90 6.36 -45.94 15.89
N ASP A 91 5.90 -47.19 15.78
CA ASP A 91 6.47 -48.36 16.46
C ASP A 91 7.62 -49.04 15.66
N GLN A 92 7.96 -48.45 14.47
CA GLN A 92 9.04 -49.04 13.65
C GLN A 92 10.41 -48.65 14.18
N PRO A 93 11.41 -49.57 14.08
CA PRO A 93 12.77 -49.28 14.46
C PRO A 93 13.30 -48.06 13.68
N MET A 94 13.81 -47.09 14.41
CA MET A 94 14.40 -45.90 13.81
C MET A 94 15.92 -46.00 13.70
N GLU A 95 16.46 -45.28 12.72
CA GLU A 95 17.91 -45.11 12.59
C GLU A 95 18.49 -44.35 13.78
N ASN A 96 19.80 -44.50 14.00
CA ASN A 96 20.48 -43.76 15.05
C ASN A 96 20.46 -42.24 14.78
N HIS A 97 20.09 -41.45 15.78
CA HIS A 97 19.87 -40.01 15.70
C HIS A 97 21.07 -39.15 16.14
N LEU A 98 22.22 -39.75 16.44
CA LEU A 98 23.40 -39.06 16.96
C LEU A 98 23.93 -37.94 16.01
N THR A 99 23.76 -38.13 14.71
CA THR A 99 24.21 -37.18 13.69
C THR A 99 23.31 -36.02 13.50
N ARG A 100 22.14 -35.98 14.12
CA ARG A 100 21.15 -34.93 13.96
C ARG A 100 21.59 -33.65 14.66
N PRO A 101 21.44 -32.44 14.02
CA PRO A 101 21.97 -31.21 14.56
C PRO A 101 21.43 -30.85 15.95
N GLU A 102 20.12 -31.02 16.17
CA GLU A 102 19.47 -30.75 17.46
C GLU A 102 19.96 -31.67 18.56
N ILE A 103 20.23 -32.93 18.23
CA ILE A 103 20.74 -33.93 19.20
C ILE A 103 22.18 -33.61 19.58
N ARG A 104 23.05 -33.32 18.61
CA ARG A 104 24.43 -32.91 18.87
C ARG A 104 24.51 -31.66 19.73
N GLN A 105 23.68 -30.62 19.42
CA GLN A 105 23.63 -29.41 20.21
C GLN A 105 23.18 -29.71 21.65
N ALA A 106 22.14 -30.56 21.83
CA ALA A 106 21.66 -30.93 23.15
C ALA A 106 22.74 -31.70 23.96
N MET A 107 23.52 -32.54 23.31
CA MET A 107 24.67 -33.22 23.97
C MET A 107 25.73 -32.24 24.46
N GLU A 108 26.05 -31.20 23.66
CA GLU A 108 27.12 -30.26 23.94
C GLU A 108 26.69 -29.16 24.93
N SER A 109 25.50 -28.59 24.75
CA SER A 109 25.02 -27.39 25.46
C SER A 109 23.81 -27.61 26.38
N GLY A 110 23.27 -28.82 26.42
CA GLY A 110 22.05 -29.17 27.16
C GLY A 110 20.77 -28.98 26.36
N VAL A 111 20.76 -28.12 25.33
CA VAL A 111 19.61 -27.81 24.49
C VAL A 111 20.02 -27.76 23.03
N GLY A 112 19.18 -28.27 22.13
CA GLY A 112 19.39 -28.18 20.69
C GLY A 112 18.11 -27.81 19.93
N LYS A 113 18.26 -27.04 18.85
CA LYS A 113 17.16 -26.60 17.99
C LYS A 113 17.52 -26.82 16.52
N ASP A 114 16.55 -27.31 15.75
CA ASP A 114 16.70 -27.48 14.30
C ASP A 114 15.36 -27.32 13.59
N ILE A 115 15.39 -26.93 12.33
CA ILE A 115 14.21 -26.89 11.45
C ILE A 115 14.56 -27.72 10.22
N ARG A 116 13.70 -28.66 9.87
CA ARG A 116 13.91 -29.49 8.68
C ARG A 116 12.67 -29.57 7.81
N ASP A 117 12.89 -29.44 6.50
CA ASP A 117 11.87 -29.74 5.51
C ASP A 117 11.54 -31.24 5.52
N SER A 118 10.28 -31.57 5.72
CA SER A 118 9.78 -32.91 5.49
C SER A 118 9.75 -33.18 3.99
N GLN A 119 10.72 -33.91 3.47
CA GLN A 119 10.81 -34.27 2.04
C GLN A 119 9.59 -35.06 1.54
N THR A 120 8.77 -35.59 2.44
CA THR A 120 7.58 -36.41 2.13
C THR A 120 6.27 -35.61 2.14
N MET A 121 6.17 -34.54 2.93
CA MET A 121 4.92 -33.82 3.18
C MET A 121 4.99 -32.34 2.75
N GLY A 122 6.17 -31.80 2.46
CA GLY A 122 6.33 -30.40 2.01
C GLY A 122 6.20 -29.36 3.12
N TYR A 123 6.24 -29.77 4.39
CA TYR A 123 6.19 -28.89 5.55
C TYR A 123 7.49 -28.88 6.32
N GLU A 124 7.83 -27.74 6.94
CA GLU A 124 8.92 -27.63 7.89
C GLU A 124 8.51 -28.27 9.23
N THR A 125 9.39 -29.03 9.85
CA THR A 125 9.21 -29.57 11.20
C THR A 125 10.20 -28.90 12.14
N TYR A 126 9.71 -28.36 13.23
CA TYR A 126 10.49 -27.77 14.32
C TYR A 126 10.91 -28.87 15.29
N TYR A 127 12.20 -28.95 15.62
CA TYR A 127 12.76 -29.89 16.56
C TYR A 127 13.40 -29.14 17.74
N TYR A 128 13.00 -29.51 18.94
CA TYR A 128 13.60 -29.03 20.17
C TYR A 128 14.07 -30.22 20.99
N ALA A 129 15.35 -30.26 21.38
CA ALA A 129 15.94 -31.34 22.11
C ALA A 129 16.50 -30.85 23.44
N VAL A 130 16.21 -31.53 24.54
CA VAL A 130 16.68 -31.24 25.89
C VAL A 130 17.43 -32.46 26.41
N ARG A 131 18.61 -32.23 27.00
CA ARG A 131 19.35 -33.27 27.69
C ARG A 131 18.83 -33.44 29.10
N LEU A 132 18.37 -34.64 29.42
CA LEU A 132 17.88 -35.01 30.74
C LEU A 132 19.03 -35.21 31.75
N PRO A 133 18.77 -35.14 33.07
CA PRO A 133 19.75 -35.43 34.10
C PRO A 133 20.34 -36.90 34.02
N SER A 134 19.54 -37.82 33.51
CA SER A 134 19.97 -39.22 33.24
C SER A 134 21.02 -39.32 32.15
N GLY A 135 21.18 -38.24 31.34
CA GLY A 135 22.05 -38.18 30.18
C GLY A 135 21.38 -38.57 28.86
N GLU A 136 20.15 -39.01 28.87
CA GLU A 136 19.28 -39.21 27.71
C GLU A 136 18.87 -37.88 27.10
N ILE A 137 18.34 -37.91 25.87
CA ILE A 137 17.86 -36.68 25.19
C ILE A 137 16.38 -36.86 24.90
N LEU A 138 15.58 -35.93 25.42
CA LEU A 138 14.18 -35.77 25.06
C LEU A 138 14.10 -34.83 23.87
N ARG A 139 13.52 -35.29 22.76
CA ARG A 139 13.26 -34.48 21.58
C ARG A 139 11.76 -34.28 21.43
N ALA A 140 11.32 -33.06 21.44
CA ALA A 140 9.98 -32.61 21.01
C ALA A 140 10.04 -32.18 19.54
N ALA A 141 9.00 -32.49 18.77
CA ALA A 141 8.88 -32.06 17.39
C ALA A 141 7.44 -31.64 17.10
N GLN A 142 7.29 -30.55 16.34
CA GLN A 142 6.02 -30.05 15.91
C GLN A 142 6.06 -29.69 14.42
N ASP A 143 5.06 -30.15 13.69
CA ASP A 143 4.98 -29.87 12.26
C ASP A 143 4.43 -28.46 12.02
N ALA A 144 5.05 -27.73 11.09
CA ALA A 144 4.64 -26.38 10.72
C ALA A 144 3.24 -26.33 10.05
N GLU A 145 2.71 -27.47 9.61
CA GLU A 145 1.36 -27.57 9.05
C GLU A 145 0.31 -27.02 10.02
N THR A 146 0.44 -27.35 11.31
CA THR A 146 -0.46 -26.82 12.35
C THR A 146 -0.38 -25.30 12.47
N ILE A 147 0.82 -24.74 12.28
CA ILE A 147 1.06 -23.31 12.31
C ILE A 147 0.47 -22.65 11.06
N TRP A 148 0.65 -23.27 9.87
CA TRP A 148 0.15 -22.75 8.59
C TRP A 148 -1.37 -22.87 8.44
N SER A 149 -2.02 -23.85 9.06
CA SER A 149 -3.49 -24.02 9.01
C SER A 149 -4.23 -22.82 9.61
N ILE A 150 -3.66 -22.18 10.64
CA ILE A 150 -4.18 -20.94 11.22
C ILE A 150 -4.09 -19.80 10.20
N TYR A 151 -3.03 -19.74 9.39
CA TYR A 151 -2.88 -18.77 8.32
C TYR A 151 -3.92 -18.98 7.21
N ASP A 152 -4.07 -20.21 6.74
CA ASP A 152 -5.01 -20.52 5.66
C ASP A 152 -6.44 -20.13 6.00
N SER A 153 -6.84 -20.28 7.26
CA SER A 153 -8.15 -19.82 7.73
C SER A 153 -8.31 -18.30 7.74
N SER A 154 -7.21 -17.56 7.87
CA SER A 154 -7.19 -16.09 7.94
C SER A 154 -7.02 -15.41 6.58
N ILE A 155 -6.46 -16.10 5.58
CA ILE A 155 -6.19 -15.56 4.23
C ILE A 155 -7.45 -14.95 3.58
N PRO A 156 -8.63 -15.61 3.57
CA PRO A 156 -9.82 -15.04 2.96
C PRO A 156 -10.24 -13.71 3.59
N ALA A 157 -10.13 -13.59 4.91
CA ALA A 157 -10.47 -12.36 5.63
C ALA A 157 -9.47 -11.22 5.29
N ILE A 158 -8.18 -11.54 5.17
CA ILE A 158 -7.14 -10.60 4.77
C ILE A 158 -7.39 -10.12 3.33
N ILE A 159 -7.65 -11.02 2.39
CA ILE A 159 -7.95 -10.67 1.00
C ILE A 159 -9.19 -9.76 0.93
N LEU A 160 -10.27 -10.13 1.63
CA LEU A 160 -11.50 -9.35 1.65
C LEU A 160 -11.26 -7.93 2.20
N SER A 161 -10.50 -7.81 3.28
CA SER A 161 -10.16 -6.50 3.86
C SER A 161 -9.30 -5.66 2.92
N CYS A 162 -8.31 -6.24 2.23
CA CYS A 162 -7.51 -5.56 1.23
C CYS A 162 -8.36 -5.05 0.04
N VAL A 163 -9.28 -5.87 -0.46
CA VAL A 163 -10.20 -5.48 -1.53
C VAL A 163 -11.12 -4.34 -1.07
N ALA A 164 -11.68 -4.43 0.14
CA ALA A 164 -12.51 -3.37 0.71
C ALA A 164 -11.75 -2.04 0.85
N LEU A 165 -10.51 -2.09 1.35
CA LEU A 165 -9.63 -0.91 1.45
C LEU A 165 -9.29 -0.32 0.09
N MET A 166 -9.03 -1.16 -0.92
CA MET A 166 -8.78 -0.69 -2.29
C MET A 166 -10.01 0.01 -2.88
N MET A 167 -11.20 -0.54 -2.70
CA MET A 167 -12.44 0.11 -3.14
C MET A 167 -12.65 1.45 -2.42
N ALA A 168 -12.46 1.49 -1.11
CA ALA A 168 -12.54 2.73 -0.34
C ALA A 168 -11.52 3.78 -0.82
N ALA A 169 -10.29 3.39 -1.09
CA ALA A 169 -9.26 4.28 -1.63
C ALA A 169 -9.61 4.82 -3.02
N ALA A 170 -10.19 4.00 -3.89
CA ALA A 170 -10.65 4.43 -5.22
C ALA A 170 -11.80 5.45 -5.13
N ILE A 171 -12.79 5.20 -4.29
CA ILE A 171 -13.91 6.12 -4.05
C ILE A 171 -13.40 7.43 -3.45
N LEU A 172 -12.57 7.36 -2.41
CA LEU A 172 -12.01 8.54 -1.73
C LEU A 172 -11.14 9.37 -2.67
N SER A 173 -10.32 8.73 -3.50
CA SER A 173 -9.52 9.40 -4.54
C SER A 173 -10.40 10.19 -5.51
N GLY A 174 -11.51 9.59 -5.97
CA GLY A 174 -12.46 10.28 -6.85
C GLY A 174 -13.16 11.47 -6.16
N LEU A 175 -13.60 11.28 -4.92
CA LEU A 175 -14.25 12.35 -4.14
C LEU A 175 -13.29 13.51 -3.85
N LEU A 176 -12.06 13.22 -3.41
CA LEU A 176 -11.04 14.23 -3.16
C LEU A 176 -10.66 14.98 -4.43
N THR A 177 -10.50 14.28 -5.54
CA THR A 177 -10.18 14.93 -6.82
C THR A 177 -11.28 15.89 -7.24
N LYS A 178 -12.54 15.50 -7.14
CA LYS A 178 -13.67 16.40 -7.43
C LYS A 178 -13.72 17.58 -6.47
N ALA A 179 -13.55 17.36 -5.18
CA ALA A 179 -13.57 18.41 -4.18
C ALA A 179 -12.44 19.44 -4.36
N LEU A 180 -11.27 19.02 -4.86
CA LEU A 180 -10.13 19.91 -5.06
C LEU A 180 -10.10 20.58 -6.43
N VAL A 181 -10.52 19.89 -7.48
CA VAL A 181 -10.40 20.38 -8.87
C VAL A 181 -11.65 21.14 -9.33
N GLN A 182 -12.83 20.71 -8.92
CA GLN A 182 -14.08 21.34 -9.35
C GLN A 182 -14.18 22.83 -9.00
N PRO A 183 -13.81 23.28 -7.78
CA PRO A 183 -13.84 24.72 -7.46
C PRO A 183 -12.89 25.55 -8.34
N VAL A 184 -11.76 24.99 -8.74
CA VAL A 184 -10.80 25.65 -9.64
C VAL A 184 -11.37 25.77 -11.06
N LEU A 185 -12.06 24.74 -11.54
CA LEU A 185 -12.72 24.77 -12.85
C LEU A 185 -13.87 25.78 -12.85
N ASN A 186 -14.66 25.85 -11.78
CA ASN A 186 -15.76 26.79 -11.65
C ASN A 186 -15.30 28.28 -11.70
N MET A 187 -14.06 28.58 -11.20
CA MET A 187 -13.47 29.92 -11.36
C MET A 187 -13.37 30.37 -12.82
N THR A 188 -13.22 29.46 -13.76
CA THR A 188 -13.05 29.77 -15.19
C THR A 188 -14.37 30.04 -15.90
N GLU A 189 -15.50 29.65 -15.30
CA GLU A 189 -16.84 29.84 -15.87
C GLU A 189 -17.39 31.27 -15.62
N ASP A 190 -17.04 31.85 -14.47
CA ASP A 190 -17.44 33.22 -14.12
C ASP A 190 -16.20 34.11 -13.90
N LEU A 191 -15.68 34.63 -15.00
CA LEU A 191 -14.51 35.49 -15.00
C LEU A 191 -14.83 36.91 -14.51
N ASP A 192 -16.12 37.31 -14.46
CA ASP A 192 -16.53 38.62 -14.00
C ASP A 192 -16.39 38.77 -12.48
N HIS A 193 -16.65 37.67 -11.76
CA HIS A 193 -16.55 37.62 -10.29
C HIS A 193 -15.40 36.72 -9.82
N ILE A 194 -14.36 36.62 -10.66
CA ILE A 194 -13.24 35.72 -10.38
C ILE A 194 -12.54 35.98 -9.03
N GLN A 195 -12.52 37.27 -8.61
CA GLN A 195 -11.89 37.67 -7.34
C GLN A 195 -12.72 37.27 -6.11
N GLU A 196 -14.04 37.17 -6.23
CA GLU A 196 -14.95 36.81 -5.13
C GLU A 196 -15.04 35.31 -4.91
N ASN A 197 -14.79 34.52 -5.97
CA ASN A 197 -14.98 33.08 -6.01
C ASN A 197 -13.66 32.29 -5.98
N VAL A 198 -12.58 32.85 -5.38
CA VAL A 198 -11.27 32.18 -5.30
C VAL A 198 -11.31 31.07 -4.25
N PRO A 199 -11.21 29.78 -4.62
CA PRO A 199 -11.34 28.68 -3.67
C PRO A 199 -10.09 28.46 -2.78
N TYR A 200 -8.93 28.93 -3.24
CA TYR A 200 -7.64 28.74 -2.55
C TYR A 200 -6.84 30.05 -2.52
N LYS A 201 -6.23 30.34 -1.38
CA LYS A 201 -5.42 31.57 -1.18
C LYS A 201 -4.29 31.72 -2.19
N GLU A 202 -3.71 30.59 -2.59
CA GLU A 202 -2.61 30.51 -3.55
C GLU A 202 -3.01 30.96 -4.96
N LEU A 203 -4.31 30.99 -5.26
CA LEU A 203 -4.85 31.43 -6.54
C LEU A 203 -5.24 32.93 -6.58
N ILE A 204 -5.20 33.64 -5.45
CA ILE A 204 -5.53 35.08 -5.39
C ILE A 204 -4.67 35.86 -6.37
N PRO A 205 -3.32 35.77 -6.41
CA PRO A 205 -2.52 36.56 -7.34
C PRO A 205 -2.84 36.26 -8.82
N PHE A 206 -3.24 35.03 -9.12
CA PHE A 206 -3.65 34.63 -10.46
C PHE A 206 -5.00 35.24 -10.84
N ALA A 207 -5.97 35.21 -9.93
CA ALA A 207 -7.28 35.84 -10.13
C ALA A 207 -7.16 37.38 -10.33
N GLU A 208 -6.32 38.03 -9.54
CA GLU A 208 -6.02 39.49 -9.68
C GLU A 208 -5.36 39.78 -11.03
N SER A 209 -4.42 38.98 -11.49
CA SER A 209 -3.78 39.14 -12.78
C SER A 209 -4.77 39.03 -13.95
N ILE A 210 -5.65 38.00 -13.91
CA ILE A 210 -6.69 37.85 -14.95
C ILE A 210 -7.65 39.02 -14.96
N HIS A 211 -8.10 39.44 -13.79
CA HIS A 211 -9.02 40.58 -13.68
C HIS A 211 -8.40 41.87 -14.22
N SER A 212 -7.14 42.16 -13.87
CA SER A 212 -6.41 43.36 -14.38
C SER A 212 -6.22 43.29 -15.88
N ASP A 213 -5.84 42.19 -16.44
CA ASP A 213 -5.68 41.99 -17.90
C ASP A 213 -7.01 42.21 -18.65
N ARG A 214 -8.11 41.77 -18.06
CA ARG A 214 -9.45 41.96 -18.64
C ARG A 214 -9.85 43.42 -18.67
N ILE A 215 -9.70 44.14 -17.54
CA ILE A 215 -9.98 45.58 -17.48
C ILE A 215 -9.14 46.36 -18.52
N LEU A 216 -7.85 46.01 -18.64
CA LEU A 216 -6.99 46.63 -19.63
C LEU A 216 -7.50 46.41 -21.08
N ARG A 217 -7.93 45.21 -21.39
CA ARG A 217 -8.48 44.86 -22.72
C ARG A 217 -9.78 45.58 -22.99
N GLU A 218 -10.70 45.62 -22.03
CA GLU A 218 -11.98 46.34 -22.18
C GLU A 218 -11.75 47.85 -22.39
N ASN A 219 -10.84 48.46 -21.64
CA ASN A 219 -10.49 49.86 -21.79
C ASN A 219 -9.84 50.14 -23.15
N ASN A 220 -8.93 49.26 -23.61
CA ASN A 220 -8.31 49.38 -24.91
C ASN A 220 -9.36 49.23 -26.04
N GLU A 221 -10.33 48.37 -25.89
CA GLU A 221 -11.39 48.17 -26.88
C GLU A 221 -12.34 49.38 -26.94
N LYS A 222 -12.71 49.95 -25.80
CA LYS A 222 -13.48 51.21 -25.72
C LYS A 222 -12.72 52.35 -26.37
N MET A 223 -11.44 52.58 -26.02
CA MET A 223 -10.62 53.62 -26.65
C MET A 223 -10.51 53.42 -28.16
N ARG A 224 -10.38 52.21 -28.66
CA ARG A 224 -10.33 51.92 -30.09
C ARG A 224 -11.67 52.21 -30.79
N GLN A 225 -12.79 51.88 -30.16
CA GLN A 225 -14.13 52.20 -30.68
C GLN A 225 -14.35 53.70 -30.71
N GLU A 226 -14.06 54.45 -29.64
CA GLU A 226 -14.16 55.90 -29.54
C GLU A 226 -13.24 56.56 -30.59
N PHE A 227 -11.99 56.10 -30.71
CA PHE A 227 -11.08 56.63 -31.74
C PHE A 227 -11.64 56.43 -33.13
N THR A 228 -12.12 55.22 -33.45
CA THR A 228 -12.68 54.93 -34.78
C THR A 228 -13.93 55.76 -35.07
N ALA A 229 -14.80 55.93 -34.09
CA ALA A 229 -16.01 56.78 -34.20
C ALA A 229 -15.64 58.26 -34.44
N ASN A 230 -14.73 58.78 -33.61
CA ASN A 230 -14.28 60.18 -33.73
C ASN A 230 -13.57 60.46 -35.06
N VAL A 231 -12.62 59.58 -35.45
CA VAL A 231 -11.93 59.72 -36.75
C VAL A 231 -12.93 59.65 -37.91
N SER A 232 -13.90 58.73 -37.85
CA SER A 232 -14.94 58.67 -38.91
C SER A 232 -15.77 59.91 -38.99
N HIS A 233 -16.09 60.47 -37.83
CA HIS A 233 -16.87 61.75 -37.80
C HIS A 233 -16.06 62.93 -38.30
N GLU A 234 -14.80 63.04 -37.84
CA GLU A 234 -13.90 64.15 -38.23
C GLU A 234 -13.51 64.08 -39.72
N LEU A 235 -13.42 62.88 -40.31
CA LEU A 235 -13.15 62.66 -41.74
C LEU A 235 -14.40 62.89 -42.63
N LYS A 236 -15.59 62.58 -42.08
CA LYS A 236 -16.85 62.76 -42.85
C LYS A 236 -17.10 64.21 -43.25
N THR A 237 -16.83 65.12 -42.35
CA THR A 237 -17.09 66.60 -42.57
C THR A 237 -16.27 67.14 -43.72
N PRO A 238 -14.91 67.00 -43.78
CA PRO A 238 -14.14 67.53 -44.95
C PRO A 238 -14.41 66.74 -46.22
N LEU A 239 -14.65 65.40 -46.14
CA LEU A 239 -15.02 64.61 -47.30
C LEU A 239 -16.35 65.06 -47.91
N THR A 240 -17.35 65.33 -47.09
CA THR A 240 -18.64 65.88 -47.58
C THR A 240 -18.47 67.23 -48.21
N SER A 241 -17.61 68.09 -47.64
CA SER A 241 -17.28 69.36 -48.24
C SER A 241 -16.57 69.25 -49.56
N ILE A 242 -15.56 68.37 -49.67
CA ILE A 242 -14.82 68.06 -50.92
C ILE A 242 -15.76 67.50 -51.97
N SER A 243 -16.58 66.48 -51.62
CA SER A 243 -17.58 65.92 -52.53
C SER A 243 -18.58 67.02 -53.06
N GLY A 244 -19.06 67.83 -52.15
CA GLY A 244 -19.97 68.92 -52.53
C GLY A 244 -19.32 69.91 -53.48
N TYR A 245 -18.07 70.31 -53.21
CA TYR A 245 -17.34 71.20 -54.17
C TYR A 245 -17.04 70.47 -55.50
N ALA A 246 -16.72 69.24 -55.50
CA ALA A 246 -16.50 68.44 -56.74
C ALA A 246 -17.79 68.39 -57.57
N GLU A 247 -18.93 68.18 -56.95
CA GLU A 247 -20.25 68.15 -57.60
C GLU A 247 -20.65 69.52 -58.17
N LEU A 248 -20.36 70.61 -57.45
CA LEU A 248 -20.58 71.99 -57.96
C LEU A 248 -19.71 72.34 -59.19
N ILE A 249 -18.48 71.80 -59.26
CA ILE A 249 -17.60 71.96 -60.43
C ILE A 249 -18.11 71.06 -61.57
N GLU A 250 -18.52 69.82 -61.34
CA GLU A 250 -19.04 68.94 -62.36
C GLU A 250 -20.33 69.40 -62.99
N THR A 251 -21.20 69.98 -62.18
CA THR A 251 -22.48 70.60 -62.67
C THR A 251 -22.32 71.95 -63.31
N GLY A 252 -21.11 72.48 -63.38
CA GLY A 252 -20.83 73.80 -64.02
C GLY A 252 -21.30 75.04 -63.25
N ILE A 253 -21.74 74.91 -62.01
CA ILE A 253 -22.23 76.03 -61.14
C ILE A 253 -21.04 76.80 -60.56
N ALA A 254 -19.90 76.16 -60.32
CA ALA A 254 -18.66 76.79 -59.88
C ALA A 254 -17.57 76.56 -60.97
N LYS A 255 -16.88 77.59 -61.39
CA LYS A 255 -15.71 77.50 -62.28
C LYS A 255 -14.46 77.40 -61.45
N PRO A 256 -13.56 76.44 -61.78
CA PRO A 256 -12.25 76.46 -61.18
C PRO A 256 -11.50 77.71 -61.56
N GLU A 257 -10.96 78.46 -60.60
CA GLU A 257 -10.02 79.54 -60.87
C GLU A 257 -8.69 79.02 -61.41
#